data_0f9f809b1a719f19014cf73922cb72d0
#
_entry.id   0f9f809b1a719f19014cf73922cb72d0
#
_cell.length_a   1.000
_cell.length_b   1.000
_cell.length_c   1.000
_cell.angle_alpha   90.00
_cell.angle_beta   90.00
_cell.angle_gamma   90.00
#
_symmetry.space_group_name_H-M   'P 1'
#
loop_
_entity.id
_entity.type
_entity.pdbx_description
1 polymer ?
#
loop_
_entity_poly.entity_id
_entity_poly.type
_entity_poly.pdbx_seq_one_letter_code
_entity_poly.pdbx_strand_id
1 'polypeptide(L)'
;AQAIKLSAALHQMLNNNGKVTLRNGSPYWYSSYVSYAVDNGIIEKMYLDYTPAQMNTPVKRNEFVHIFYGAMSDYRQINTVADNKIPDVITTDTYALEIYTFYRAGILTGSDKNGTFYPTNDIKRSEVAAILSRMYDKTARKTVSLP
;
A
#
# COMPACT_ATOMS: atom_id res chain seq x y z
N ALA A 1 -7.50 -9.47 -4.10
CA ALA A 1 -7.44 -10.21 -2.83
C ALA A 1 -6.02 -10.29 -2.25
N GLN A 2 -5.01 -10.58 -3.06
CA GLN A 2 -3.63 -10.76 -2.54
C GLN A 2 -3.07 -9.51 -1.88
N ALA A 3 -3.32 -8.33 -2.40
CA ALA A 3 -2.88 -7.07 -1.78
C ALA A 3 -3.47 -6.91 -0.37
N ILE A 4 -4.74 -7.23 -0.19
CA ILE A 4 -5.41 -7.17 1.13
C ILE A 4 -4.79 -8.17 2.09
N LYS A 5 -4.52 -9.39 1.63
CA LYS A 5 -3.82 -10.41 2.44
C LYS A 5 -2.47 -9.92 2.94
N LEU A 6 -1.66 -9.35 2.03
CA LEU A 6 -0.33 -8.85 2.37
C LEU A 6 -0.40 -7.65 3.33
N SER A 7 -1.33 -6.73 3.12
CA SER A 7 -1.54 -5.57 4.00
C SER A 7 -1.99 -6.00 5.40
N ALA A 8 -2.94 -6.93 5.48
CA ALA A 8 -3.41 -7.48 6.75
C ALA A 8 -2.27 -8.20 7.50
N ALA A 9 -1.47 -8.99 6.79
CA ALA A 9 -0.32 -9.67 7.37
C ALA A 9 0.74 -8.67 7.86
N LEU A 10 1.04 -7.64 7.10
CA LEU A 10 1.97 -6.58 7.50
C LEU A 10 1.48 -5.87 8.76
N HIS A 11 0.21 -5.49 8.81
CA HIS A 11 -0.38 -4.88 10.01
C HIS A 11 -0.20 -5.79 11.24
N GLN A 12 -0.46 -7.07 11.08
CA GLN A 12 -0.31 -8.05 12.16
C GLN A 12 1.17 -8.19 12.59
N MET A 13 2.09 -8.25 11.62
CA MET A 13 3.54 -8.30 11.92
C MET A 13 4.01 -7.08 12.71
N LEU A 14 3.54 -5.90 12.35
CA LEU A 14 3.92 -4.64 13.02
C LEU A 14 3.36 -4.54 14.44
N ASN A 15 2.22 -5.17 14.72
CA ASN A 15 1.50 -5.06 15.99
C ASN A 15 1.56 -6.32 16.86
N ASN A 16 2.22 -7.39 16.42
CA ASN A 16 2.27 -8.69 17.10
C ASN A 16 3.68 -9.30 17.09
N ASN A 17 4.70 -8.48 17.35
CA ASN A 17 6.11 -8.93 17.46
C ASN A 17 6.57 -9.76 16.25
N GLY A 18 6.17 -9.36 15.04
CA GLY A 18 6.55 -10.05 13.80
C GLY A 18 5.76 -11.34 13.51
N LYS A 19 4.75 -11.66 14.30
CA LYS A 19 3.97 -12.89 14.14
C LYS A 19 2.71 -12.65 13.33
N VAL A 20 2.43 -13.57 12.40
CA VAL A 20 1.19 -13.60 11.62
C VAL A 20 0.39 -14.85 12.01
N THR A 21 -0.81 -14.64 12.56
CA THR A 21 -1.72 -15.72 12.97
C THR A 21 -2.87 -15.92 11.99
N LEU A 22 -3.07 -14.98 11.07
CA LEU A 22 -4.11 -15.06 10.06
C LEU A 22 -3.95 -16.30 9.17
N ARG A 23 -5.06 -16.96 8.87
CA ARG A 23 -5.15 -18.13 7.99
C ARG A 23 -6.22 -17.91 6.95
N ASN A 24 -6.18 -18.71 5.89
CA ASN A 24 -7.23 -18.70 4.87
C ASN A 24 -8.60 -18.96 5.52
N GLY A 25 -9.60 -18.22 5.06
CA GLY A 25 -10.95 -18.25 5.59
C GLY A 25 -11.94 -19.01 4.71
N SER A 26 -13.22 -18.80 5.01
CA SER A 26 -14.36 -19.39 4.32
C SER A 26 -15.43 -18.29 4.17
N PRO A 27 -16.23 -18.28 3.10
CA PRO A 27 -16.30 -19.25 1.98
C PRO A 27 -15.14 -19.16 0.98
N TYR A 28 -14.37 -18.06 1.01
CA TYR A 28 -13.21 -17.88 0.14
C TYR A 28 -11.93 -17.81 0.97
N TRP A 29 -10.79 -18.20 0.37
CA TRP A 29 -9.50 -18.17 1.06
C TRP A 29 -9.17 -16.77 1.62
N TYR A 30 -9.62 -15.71 0.96
CA TYR A 30 -9.33 -14.33 1.36
C TYR A 30 -10.32 -13.75 2.41
N SER A 31 -11.41 -14.45 2.73
CA SER A 31 -12.48 -13.92 3.57
C SER A 31 -11.98 -13.45 4.94
N SER A 32 -11.11 -14.21 5.58
CA SER A 32 -10.54 -13.86 6.89
C SER A 32 -9.65 -12.61 6.82
N TYR A 33 -8.91 -12.45 5.73
CA TYR A 33 -8.03 -11.29 5.55
C TYR A 33 -8.83 -10.01 5.30
N VAL A 34 -9.90 -10.10 4.52
CA VAL A 34 -10.79 -8.96 4.26
C VAL A 34 -11.49 -8.55 5.54
N SER A 35 -12.06 -9.48 6.28
CA SER A 35 -12.70 -9.20 7.57
C SER A 35 -11.73 -8.54 8.55
N TYR A 36 -10.54 -9.10 8.70
CA TYR A 36 -9.50 -8.52 9.55
C TYR A 36 -9.14 -7.10 9.13
N ALA A 37 -8.94 -6.88 7.84
CA ALA A 37 -8.54 -5.57 7.31
C ALA A 37 -9.64 -4.52 7.53
N VAL A 38 -10.91 -4.89 7.35
CA VAL A 38 -12.03 -3.99 7.62
C VAL A 38 -12.16 -3.70 9.12
N ASP A 39 -12.08 -4.73 9.96
CA ASP A 39 -12.21 -4.61 11.41
C ASP A 39 -11.12 -3.75 12.04
N ASN A 40 -9.93 -3.74 11.43
CA ASN A 40 -8.79 -2.94 11.89
C ASN A 40 -8.66 -1.59 11.15
N GLY A 41 -9.63 -1.21 10.34
CA GLY A 41 -9.64 0.07 9.64
C GLY A 41 -8.58 0.20 8.53
N ILE A 42 -8.06 -0.92 8.04
CA ILE A 42 -7.04 -0.94 6.96
C ILE A 42 -7.70 -0.59 5.63
N ILE A 43 -8.89 -1.14 5.38
CA ILE A 43 -9.68 -0.91 4.16
C ILE A 43 -11.14 -0.62 4.52
N GLU A 44 -11.87 -0.07 3.57
CA GLU A 44 -13.26 0.30 3.72
C GLU A 44 -14.20 -0.92 3.71
N LYS A 45 -15.37 -0.79 4.36
CA LYS A 45 -16.37 -1.84 4.45
C LYS A 45 -16.87 -2.36 3.10
N MET A 46 -16.82 -1.53 2.06
CA MET A 46 -17.28 -1.94 0.73
C MET A 46 -16.57 -3.18 0.18
N TYR A 47 -15.33 -3.44 0.63
CA TYR A 47 -14.58 -4.62 0.21
C TYR A 47 -15.22 -5.94 0.67
N LEU A 48 -16.05 -5.90 1.72
CA LEU A 48 -16.80 -7.09 2.17
C LEU A 48 -17.83 -7.55 1.13
N ASP A 49 -18.30 -6.63 0.30
CA ASP A 49 -19.33 -6.90 -0.72
C ASP A 49 -18.75 -7.20 -2.09
N TYR A 50 -17.41 -7.23 -2.22
CA TYR A 50 -16.76 -7.53 -3.48
C TYR A 50 -17.04 -8.98 -3.90
N THR A 51 -17.42 -9.14 -5.17
CA THR A 51 -17.54 -10.47 -5.79
C THR A 51 -16.16 -11.12 -5.96
N PRO A 52 -16.10 -12.46 -6.10
CA PRO A 52 -14.84 -13.14 -6.44
C PRO A 52 -14.16 -12.58 -7.69
N ALA A 53 -14.91 -12.17 -8.70
CA ALA A 53 -14.37 -11.54 -9.90
C ALA A 53 -13.68 -10.22 -9.58
N GLN A 54 -14.31 -9.35 -8.77
CA GLN A 54 -13.71 -8.10 -8.30
C GLN A 54 -12.44 -8.35 -7.46
N MET A 55 -12.49 -9.33 -6.57
CA MET A 55 -11.33 -9.70 -5.73
C MET A 55 -10.15 -10.27 -6.53
N ASN A 56 -10.39 -10.85 -7.70
CA ASN A 56 -9.38 -11.41 -8.59
C ASN A 56 -8.88 -10.42 -9.65
N THR A 57 -9.49 -9.23 -9.75
CA THR A 57 -9.02 -8.18 -10.67
C THR A 57 -7.64 -7.70 -10.24
N PRO A 58 -6.68 -7.55 -11.18
CA PRO A 58 -5.37 -6.99 -10.88
C PRO A 58 -5.49 -5.61 -10.24
N VAL A 59 -4.78 -5.39 -9.15
CA VAL A 59 -4.80 -4.12 -8.43
C VAL A 59 -3.94 -3.08 -9.15
N LYS A 60 -4.45 -1.86 -9.27
CA LYS A 60 -3.69 -0.73 -9.81
C LYS A 60 -2.75 -0.17 -8.75
N ARG A 61 -1.69 0.50 -9.18
CA ARG A 61 -0.65 1.03 -8.31
C ARG A 61 -1.21 2.00 -7.26
N ASN A 62 -2.13 2.89 -7.64
CA ASN A 62 -2.77 3.82 -6.70
C ASN A 62 -3.62 3.11 -5.64
N GLU A 63 -4.41 2.11 -6.04
CA GLU A 63 -5.22 1.32 -5.10
C GLU A 63 -4.32 0.46 -4.19
N PHE A 64 -3.23 -0.09 -4.71
CA PHE A 64 -2.25 -0.83 -3.92
C PHE A 64 -1.69 0.04 -2.79
N VAL A 65 -1.27 1.27 -3.11
CA VAL A 65 -0.79 2.22 -2.10
C VAL A 65 -1.86 2.52 -1.05
N HIS A 66 -3.10 2.73 -1.48
CA HIS A 66 -4.22 2.97 -0.56
C HIS A 66 -4.43 1.78 0.41
N ILE A 67 -4.45 0.56 -0.10
CA ILE A 67 -4.60 -0.65 0.72
C ILE A 67 -3.44 -0.78 1.72
N PHE A 68 -2.21 -0.52 1.30
CA PHE A 68 -1.03 -0.63 2.18
C PHE A 68 -0.89 0.53 3.14
N TYR A 69 -1.32 1.72 2.76
CA TYR A 69 -1.33 2.88 3.66
C TYR A 69 -2.10 2.60 4.96
N GLY A 70 -3.20 1.87 4.88
CA GLY A 70 -4.00 1.49 6.03
C GLY A 70 -3.32 0.52 7.01
N ALA A 71 -2.24 -0.15 6.60
CA ALA A 71 -1.56 -1.14 7.44
C ALA A 71 -0.65 -0.52 8.51
N MET A 72 -0.33 0.75 8.39
CA MET A 72 0.57 1.49 9.30
C MET A 72 -0.01 2.86 9.61
N SER A 73 0.45 3.48 10.70
CA SER A 73 0.08 4.86 11.06
C SER A 73 1.29 5.81 11.15
N ASP A 74 2.50 5.27 11.35
CA ASP A 74 3.72 6.07 11.49
C ASP A 74 4.46 6.16 10.15
N TYR A 75 4.23 7.27 9.44
CA TYR A 75 4.88 7.60 8.17
C TYR A 75 5.81 8.80 8.36
N ARG A 76 6.89 8.59 9.13
CA ARG A 76 7.88 9.65 9.35
C ARG A 76 8.42 10.17 8.03
N GLN A 77 8.34 11.48 7.84
CA GLN A 77 8.89 12.15 6.67
C GLN A 77 10.41 12.18 6.73
N ILE A 78 11.06 11.65 5.70
CA ILE A 78 12.51 11.71 5.50
C ILE A 78 12.89 12.45 4.22
N ASN A 79 11.94 12.65 3.30
CA ASN A 79 12.13 13.35 2.04
C ASN A 79 11.24 14.58 1.97
N THR A 80 11.75 15.64 1.35
CA THR A 80 10.94 16.81 1.01
C THR A 80 10.41 16.65 -0.41
N VAL A 81 9.11 16.42 -0.53
CA VAL A 81 8.41 16.35 -1.82
C VAL A 81 7.27 17.36 -1.78
N ALA A 82 7.42 18.46 -2.52
CA ALA A 82 6.39 19.50 -2.58
C ALA A 82 5.11 18.98 -3.22
N ASP A 83 3.99 19.59 -2.88
CA ASP A 83 2.71 19.30 -3.50
C ASP A 83 2.80 19.45 -5.03
N ASN A 84 2.16 18.54 -5.75
CA ASN A 84 2.13 18.50 -7.22
C ASN A 84 3.51 18.28 -7.90
N LYS A 85 4.51 17.82 -7.15
CA LYS A 85 5.86 17.58 -7.67
C LYS A 85 6.01 16.23 -8.36
N ILE A 86 5.18 15.23 -8.02
CA ILE A 86 5.13 13.98 -8.75
C ILE A 86 4.49 14.25 -10.11
N PRO A 87 5.17 13.93 -11.25
CA PRO A 87 4.76 14.41 -12.57
C PRO A 87 3.34 14.06 -12.98
N ASP A 88 2.84 12.91 -12.56
CA ASP A 88 1.55 12.36 -12.97
C ASP A 88 0.56 12.17 -11.80
N VAL A 89 0.84 12.79 -10.65
CA VAL A 89 -0.08 12.79 -9.49
C VAL A 89 -0.15 14.19 -8.90
N ILE A 90 -1.32 14.83 -9.00
CA ILE A 90 -1.61 16.09 -8.32
C ILE A 90 -2.39 15.83 -7.03
N THR A 91 -2.36 16.78 -6.10
CA THR A 91 -2.92 16.59 -4.75
C THR A 91 -4.43 16.34 -4.71
N THR A 92 -5.15 16.63 -5.79
CA THR A 92 -6.60 16.37 -5.93
C THR A 92 -6.93 15.00 -6.55
N ASP A 93 -5.92 14.24 -6.97
CA ASP A 93 -6.11 12.92 -7.55
C ASP A 93 -6.52 11.88 -6.49
N THR A 94 -7.15 10.80 -6.94
CA THR A 94 -7.53 9.68 -6.08
C THR A 94 -6.29 9.10 -5.38
N TYR A 95 -6.36 8.97 -4.07
CA TYR A 95 -5.29 8.48 -3.19
C TYR A 95 -3.99 9.30 -3.22
N ALA A 96 -4.06 10.55 -3.66
CA ALA A 96 -2.89 11.43 -3.74
C ALA A 96 -2.20 11.60 -2.37
N LEU A 97 -2.98 11.78 -1.29
CA LEU A 97 -2.43 11.92 0.05
C LEU A 97 -1.53 10.73 0.42
N GLU A 98 -2.01 9.53 0.20
CA GLU A 98 -1.28 8.30 0.52
C GLU A 98 -0.04 8.14 -0.36
N ILE A 99 -0.15 8.45 -1.64
CA ILE A 99 0.96 8.38 -2.59
C ILE A 99 2.08 9.36 -2.17
N TYR A 100 1.75 10.62 -1.92
CA TYR A 100 2.72 11.62 -1.45
C TYR A 100 3.34 11.25 -0.10
N THR A 101 2.54 10.70 0.81
CA THR A 101 3.03 10.21 2.10
C THR A 101 4.09 9.12 1.90
N PHE A 102 3.88 8.20 0.98
CA PHE A 102 4.84 7.13 0.69
C PHE A 102 6.15 7.66 0.08
N TYR A 103 6.09 8.65 -0.80
CA TYR A 103 7.29 9.31 -1.32
C TYR A 103 8.05 10.03 -0.20
N ARG A 104 7.34 10.79 0.63
CA ARG A 104 7.93 11.55 1.74
C ARG A 104 8.52 10.63 2.82
N ALA A 105 7.96 9.45 3.01
CA ALA A 105 8.49 8.46 3.96
C ALA A 105 9.62 7.59 3.37
N GLY A 106 9.95 7.72 2.09
CA GLY A 106 10.97 6.91 1.43
C GLY A 106 10.54 5.48 1.09
N ILE A 107 9.24 5.22 1.07
CA ILE A 107 8.66 3.92 0.71
C ILE A 107 8.52 3.79 -0.81
N LEU A 108 8.16 4.87 -1.49
CA LEU A 108 8.10 4.97 -2.96
C LEU A 108 9.17 5.93 -3.47
N THR A 109 9.71 5.61 -4.64
CA THR A 109 10.75 6.43 -5.30
C THR A 109 10.35 6.89 -6.71
N GLY A 110 9.27 6.36 -7.25
CA GLY A 110 8.89 6.52 -8.64
C GLY A 110 9.59 5.51 -9.56
N SER A 111 9.18 5.50 -10.83
CA SER A 111 9.64 4.54 -11.83
C SER A 111 10.76 5.07 -12.71
N ASP A 112 11.07 6.36 -12.62
CA ASP A 112 12.12 7.02 -13.39
C ASP A 112 12.79 8.14 -12.58
N LYS A 113 13.76 8.82 -13.17
CA LYS A 113 14.50 9.93 -12.52
C LYS A 113 13.62 11.13 -12.16
N ASN A 114 12.45 11.26 -12.79
CA ASN A 114 11.50 12.34 -12.52
C ASN A 114 10.52 11.98 -11.38
N GLY A 115 10.54 10.74 -10.92
CA GLY A 115 9.65 10.26 -9.88
C GLY A 115 8.25 9.93 -10.37
N THR A 116 8.07 9.61 -11.65
CA THR A 116 6.77 9.26 -12.23
C THR A 116 6.18 8.02 -11.54
N PHE A 117 4.91 8.09 -11.16
CA PHE A 117 4.29 7.04 -10.37
C PHE A 117 3.52 6.00 -11.18
N TYR A 118 2.85 6.39 -12.26
CA TYR A 118 1.95 5.55 -13.07
C TYR A 118 0.78 4.96 -12.26
N PRO A 119 -0.13 5.80 -11.75
CA PRO A 119 -1.16 5.38 -10.79
C PRO A 119 -2.13 4.32 -11.31
N THR A 120 -2.41 4.30 -12.61
CA THR A 120 -3.39 3.39 -13.23
C THR A 120 -2.78 2.13 -13.84
N ASN A 121 -1.46 1.97 -13.76
CA ASN A 121 -0.78 0.76 -14.20
C ASN A 121 -0.95 -0.37 -13.16
N ASP A 122 -0.89 -1.61 -13.62
CA ASP A 122 -0.81 -2.76 -12.72
C ASP A 122 0.52 -2.74 -11.96
N ILE A 123 0.48 -3.15 -10.69
CA ILE A 123 1.70 -3.20 -9.88
C ILE A 123 2.46 -4.51 -10.12
N LYS A 124 3.80 -4.42 -10.18
CA LYS A 124 4.68 -5.57 -10.36
C LYS A 124 5.06 -6.19 -9.00
N ARG A 125 5.30 -7.50 -8.99
CA ARG A 125 5.73 -8.23 -7.77
C ARG A 125 7.00 -7.65 -7.15
N SER A 126 7.96 -7.22 -7.97
CA SER A 126 9.20 -6.59 -7.48
C SER A 126 8.94 -5.27 -6.76
N GLU A 127 7.97 -4.50 -7.22
CA GLU A 127 7.56 -3.26 -6.57
C GLU A 127 6.84 -3.53 -5.25
N VAL A 128 5.97 -4.54 -5.22
CA VAL A 128 5.32 -4.99 -3.98
C VAL A 128 6.35 -5.37 -2.93
N ALA A 129 7.35 -6.16 -3.31
CA ALA A 129 8.42 -6.58 -2.41
C ALA A 129 9.22 -5.38 -1.86
N ALA A 130 9.55 -4.41 -2.71
CA ALA A 130 10.25 -3.20 -2.30
C ALA A 130 9.43 -2.36 -1.31
N ILE A 131 8.15 -2.18 -1.58
CA ILE A 131 7.24 -1.42 -0.70
C ILE A 131 7.11 -2.11 0.66
N LEU A 132 6.85 -3.42 0.68
CA LEU A 132 6.76 -4.21 1.91
C LEU A 132 8.03 -4.10 2.76
N SER A 133 9.20 -4.29 2.14
CA SER A 133 10.48 -4.19 2.83
C SER A 133 10.67 -2.83 3.47
N ARG A 134 10.35 -1.76 2.76
CA ARG A 134 10.51 -0.38 3.26
C ARG A 134 9.48 -0.01 4.31
N MET A 135 8.28 -0.58 4.26
CA MET A 135 7.28 -0.39 5.31
C MET A 135 7.68 -1.09 6.60
N TYR A 136 8.13 -2.33 6.50
CA TYR A 136 8.51 -3.14 7.67
C TYR A 136 9.85 -2.71 8.27
N ASP A 137 10.84 -2.44 7.42
CA ASP A 137 12.20 -2.06 7.83
C ASP A 137 12.48 -0.60 7.49
N LYS A 138 12.50 0.26 8.49
CA LYS A 138 12.75 1.70 8.33
C LYS A 138 14.14 1.98 7.75
N THR A 139 15.12 1.09 7.93
CA THR A 139 16.47 1.25 7.39
C THR A 139 16.54 1.01 5.87
N ALA A 140 15.54 0.34 5.31
CA ALA A 140 15.43 0.09 3.87
C ALA A 140 14.85 1.27 3.08
N ARG A 141 14.34 2.30 3.76
CA ARG A 141 13.71 3.46 3.14
C ARG A 141 14.71 4.29 2.35
N LYS A 142 14.25 4.91 1.27
CA LYS A 142 15.10 5.56 0.28
C LYS A 142 15.01 7.08 0.35
N THR A 143 16.15 7.74 0.17
CA THR A 143 16.19 9.17 -0.10
C THR A 143 15.68 9.43 -1.52
N VAL A 144 14.77 10.40 -1.67
CA VAL A 144 14.18 10.81 -2.94
C VAL A 144 14.34 12.32 -3.09
N SER A 145 14.81 12.73 -4.27
CA SER A 145 14.86 14.13 -4.67
C SER A 145 14.26 14.25 -6.06
N LEU A 146 13.10 14.90 -6.18
CA LEU A 146 12.43 15.11 -7.46
C LEU A 146 12.83 16.45 -8.06
N PRO A 147 13.09 16.49 -9.39
CA PRO A 147 13.48 17.73 -10.07
C PRO A 147 12.41 18.81 -10.06
#